data_68cabf90d2fbca2d03f5fd0727914505
#
_entry.id   68cabf90d2fbca2d03f5fd0727914505
#
_cell.length_a   1.000
_cell.length_b   1.000
_cell.length_c   1.000
_cell.angle_alpha   90.00
_cell.angle_beta   90.00
_cell.angle_gamma   90.00
#
_symmetry.space_group_name_H-M   'P 1'
#
loop_
_entity.id
_entity.type
_entity.pdbx_description
1 polymer ?
#
loop_
_entity_poly.entity_id
_entity_poly.type
_entity_poly.pdbx_seq_one_letter_code
_entity_poly.pdbx_strand_id
1 'polypeptide(L)'
;MPTIMIADDSRFQREMLASFFAPKSFEIVFAVDALQTWMFALRSVPQLILLDINMPGGTGIEVLKRLRMSSKTQHIPVIVVSGEQNPATEAMVLSLGAVAFLHKPVEQERLCAAVDRVLHPVPHAAD
;
A
#
# COMPACT_ATOMS: atom_id res chain seq x y z
N MET A 1 -14.25 2.13 11.29
CA MET A 1 -12.88 2.65 11.14
C MET A 1 -12.17 1.87 10.04
N PRO A 2 -11.71 2.52 8.98
CA PRO A 2 -11.05 1.77 7.91
C PRO A 2 -9.73 1.17 8.38
N THR A 3 -9.39 0.02 7.80
CA THR A 3 -8.15 -0.69 8.09
C THR A 3 -7.14 -0.41 6.98
N ILE A 4 -5.95 0.02 7.37
CA ILE A 4 -4.83 0.19 6.44
C ILE A 4 -3.77 -0.83 6.81
N MET A 5 -3.32 -1.60 5.81
CA MET A 5 -2.19 -2.49 6.00
C MET A 5 -0.91 -1.79 5.57
N ILE A 6 0.12 -1.89 6.40
CA ILE A 6 1.45 -1.39 6.08
C ILE A 6 2.37 -2.60 5.97
N ALA A 7 2.82 -2.88 4.74
CA ALA A 7 3.66 -4.03 4.44
C ALA A 7 5.08 -3.55 4.13
N ASP A 8 5.98 -3.76 5.07
CA ASP A 8 7.38 -3.35 4.97
C ASP A 8 8.16 -4.19 5.96
N ASP A 9 9.35 -4.67 5.60
CA ASP A 9 10.15 -5.49 6.49
C ASP A 9 10.89 -4.68 7.55
N SER A 10 10.98 -3.36 7.38
CA SER A 10 11.63 -2.48 8.34
C SER A 10 10.66 -2.02 9.41
N ARG A 11 10.93 -2.36 10.66
CA ARG A 11 10.12 -1.90 11.79
C ARG A 11 10.09 -0.38 11.86
N PHE A 12 11.24 0.26 11.62
CA PHE A 12 11.32 1.71 11.63
C PHE A 12 10.36 2.33 10.61
N GLN A 13 10.37 1.78 9.39
CA GLN A 13 9.49 2.27 8.33
C GLN A 13 8.02 2.05 8.67
N ARG A 14 7.68 0.86 9.18
CA ARG A 14 6.29 0.58 9.54
C ARG A 14 5.78 1.55 10.60
N GLU A 15 6.57 1.76 11.64
CA GLU A 15 6.16 2.65 12.73
C GLU A 15 6.10 4.10 12.29
N MET A 16 7.02 4.52 11.44
CA MET A 16 7.02 5.87 10.90
C MET A 16 5.77 6.12 10.06
N LEU A 17 5.46 5.21 9.14
CA LEU A 17 4.27 5.35 8.29
C LEU A 17 3.00 5.35 9.14
N ALA A 18 2.92 4.46 10.12
CA ALA A 18 1.76 4.42 11.01
C ALA A 18 1.59 5.74 11.77
N SER A 19 2.69 6.35 12.18
CA SER A 19 2.64 7.60 12.93
C SER A 19 2.08 8.76 12.11
N PHE A 20 2.15 8.67 10.79
CA PHE A 20 1.63 9.71 9.91
C PHE A 20 0.10 9.80 9.96
N PHE A 21 -0.57 8.76 10.45
CA PHE A 21 -2.02 8.69 10.52
C PHE A 21 -2.57 8.98 11.93
N ALA A 22 -1.81 9.67 12.74
CA ALA A 22 -2.28 10.11 14.05
C ALA A 22 -3.06 11.43 13.93
N PRO A 23 -4.05 11.65 14.77
CA PRO A 23 -4.71 10.76 15.70
C PRO A 23 -5.60 9.74 14.98
N LYS A 24 -5.81 8.65 15.56
CA LYS A 24 -6.29 7.38 15.04
C LYS A 24 -7.63 7.42 14.32
N SER A 25 -7.60 7.73 13.05
CA SER A 25 -8.76 7.57 12.17
C SER A 25 -8.78 6.20 11.49
N PHE A 26 -7.73 5.41 11.70
CA PHE A 26 -7.53 4.13 11.00
C PHE A 26 -7.07 3.05 11.96
N GLU A 27 -7.50 1.83 11.68
CA GLU A 27 -6.90 0.65 12.28
C GLU A 27 -5.73 0.23 11.41
N ILE A 28 -4.54 0.02 12.02
CA ILE A 28 -3.33 -0.31 11.29
C ILE A 28 -2.97 -1.77 11.50
N VAL A 29 -2.72 -2.48 10.41
CA VAL A 29 -2.22 -3.85 10.42
C VAL A 29 -0.84 -3.85 9.77
N PHE A 30 0.12 -4.50 10.43
CA PHE A 30 1.47 -4.61 9.89
C PHE A 30 1.71 -5.97 9.25
N ALA A 31 2.40 -5.99 8.12
CA ALA A 31 2.93 -7.20 7.51
C ALA A 31 4.42 -7.00 7.29
N VAL A 32 5.23 -8.02 7.59
CA VAL A 32 6.68 -7.91 7.58
C VAL A 32 7.35 -8.58 6.38
N ASP A 33 6.58 -9.36 5.63
CA ASP A 33 7.09 -10.05 4.45
C ASP A 33 5.96 -10.31 3.45
N ALA A 34 6.31 -10.90 2.32
CA ALA A 34 5.35 -11.13 1.25
C ALA A 34 4.23 -12.09 1.68
N LEU A 35 4.58 -13.14 2.41
CA LEU A 35 3.60 -14.12 2.84
C LEU A 35 2.58 -13.50 3.80
N GLN A 36 3.03 -12.76 4.80
CA GLN A 36 2.13 -12.08 5.72
C GLN A 36 1.24 -11.09 5.00
N THR A 37 1.80 -10.37 4.03
CA THR A 37 1.01 -9.41 3.26
C THR A 37 -0.17 -10.10 2.57
N TRP A 38 0.11 -11.21 1.91
CA TRP A 38 -0.92 -12.00 1.23
C TRP A 38 -1.95 -12.57 2.21
N MET A 39 -1.46 -13.22 3.28
CA MET A 39 -2.35 -13.85 4.25
C MET A 39 -3.25 -12.84 4.96
N PHE A 40 -2.68 -11.73 5.37
CA PHE A 40 -3.44 -10.71 6.10
C PHE A 40 -4.42 -9.98 5.18
N ALA A 41 -4.05 -9.80 3.91
CA ALA A 41 -4.97 -9.21 2.94
C ALA A 41 -6.22 -10.08 2.76
N LEU A 42 -6.03 -11.40 2.69
CA LEU A 42 -7.16 -12.33 2.59
C LEU A 42 -8.03 -12.33 3.85
N ARG A 43 -7.39 -12.23 5.02
CA ARG A 43 -8.08 -12.33 6.30
C ARG A 43 -8.84 -11.07 6.66
N SER A 44 -8.19 -9.93 6.55
CA SER A 44 -8.77 -8.67 7.03
C SER A 44 -9.39 -7.83 5.91
N VAL A 45 -9.06 -8.10 4.68
CA VAL A 45 -9.49 -7.33 3.50
C VAL A 45 -9.44 -5.82 3.79
N PRO A 46 -8.23 -5.25 3.91
CA PRO A 46 -8.09 -3.84 4.28
C PRO A 46 -8.62 -2.91 3.18
N GLN A 47 -8.93 -1.69 3.54
CA GLN A 47 -9.36 -0.67 2.58
C GLN A 47 -8.20 -0.11 1.76
N LEU A 48 -6.97 -0.31 2.23
CA LEU A 48 -5.78 0.18 1.54
C LEU A 48 -4.57 -0.61 2.01
N ILE A 49 -3.64 -0.88 1.09
CA ILE A 49 -2.35 -1.47 1.42
C ILE A 49 -1.25 -0.49 1.01
N LEU A 50 -0.37 -0.15 1.96
CA LEU A 50 0.89 0.52 1.66
C LEU A 50 1.93 -0.59 1.54
N LEU A 51 2.51 -0.75 0.36
CA LEU A 51 3.32 -1.92 0.03
C LEU A 51 4.74 -1.52 -0.37
N ASP A 52 5.72 -2.05 0.35
CA ASP A 52 7.11 -2.02 -0.10
C ASP A 52 7.35 -3.20 -1.04
N ILE A 53 7.96 -2.95 -2.19
CA ILE A 53 8.21 -4.02 -3.15
C ILE A 53 9.49 -4.81 -2.85
N ASN A 54 10.32 -4.35 -1.93
CA ASN A 54 11.58 -5.03 -1.57
C ASN A 54 11.47 -5.65 -0.19
N MET A 55 10.79 -6.79 -0.10
CA MET A 55 10.61 -7.52 1.15
C MET A 55 11.12 -8.96 1.01
N PRO A 56 11.53 -9.60 2.13
CA PRO A 56 11.89 -11.02 2.11
C PRO A 56 10.67 -11.90 1.76
N GLY A 57 10.95 -13.10 1.26
CA GLY A 57 9.92 -14.08 0.97
C GLY A 57 9.19 -13.87 -0.35
N GLY A 58 9.80 -13.09 -1.25
CA GLY A 58 9.24 -12.73 -2.54
C GLY A 58 9.16 -11.23 -2.68
N THR A 59 8.96 -10.76 -3.91
CA THR A 59 8.88 -9.34 -4.15
C THR A 59 7.46 -8.83 -3.94
N GLY A 60 7.34 -7.54 -3.62
CA GLY A 60 6.02 -6.90 -3.56
C GLY A 60 5.31 -6.93 -4.91
N ILE A 61 6.07 -7.03 -6.01
CA ILE A 61 5.48 -7.17 -7.34
C ILE A 61 4.69 -8.47 -7.43
N GLU A 62 5.23 -9.57 -6.91
CA GLU A 62 4.52 -10.85 -6.89
C GLU A 62 3.28 -10.79 -6.02
N VAL A 63 3.39 -10.11 -4.87
CA VAL A 63 2.23 -9.89 -3.99
C VAL A 63 1.14 -9.13 -4.72
N LEU A 64 1.53 -8.06 -5.42
CA LEU A 64 0.56 -7.25 -6.17
C LEU A 64 -0.14 -8.07 -7.24
N LYS A 65 0.60 -8.91 -7.97
CA LYS A 65 0.01 -9.81 -8.96
C LYS A 65 -1.01 -10.74 -8.31
N ARG A 66 -0.66 -11.33 -7.17
CA ARG A 66 -1.56 -12.24 -6.46
C ARG A 66 -2.82 -11.53 -6.00
N LEU A 67 -2.67 -10.33 -5.47
CA LEU A 67 -3.83 -9.55 -5.03
C LEU A 67 -4.80 -9.31 -6.18
N ARG A 68 -4.30 -9.05 -7.38
CA ARG A 68 -5.14 -8.78 -8.54
C ARG A 68 -5.81 -10.04 -9.09
N MET A 69 -5.29 -11.23 -8.77
CA MET A 69 -5.81 -12.49 -9.27
C MET A 69 -6.87 -13.12 -8.36
N SER A 70 -7.07 -12.61 -7.16
CA SER A 70 -8.05 -13.14 -6.24
C SER A 70 -9.29 -12.25 -6.19
N SER A 71 -10.46 -12.84 -6.27
CA SER A 71 -11.73 -12.11 -6.21
C SER A 71 -11.92 -11.39 -4.87
N LYS A 72 -11.29 -11.87 -3.81
CA LYS A 72 -11.39 -11.25 -2.49
C LYS A 72 -10.54 -9.99 -2.35
N THR A 73 -9.46 -9.88 -3.12
CA THR A 73 -8.46 -8.83 -2.93
C THR A 73 -8.24 -7.95 -4.14
N GLN A 74 -8.79 -8.32 -5.31
CA GLN A 74 -8.49 -7.62 -6.55
C GLN A 74 -8.90 -6.15 -6.54
N HIS A 75 -9.81 -5.77 -5.70
CA HIS A 75 -10.33 -4.40 -5.59
C HIS A 75 -9.62 -3.56 -4.53
N ILE A 76 -8.73 -4.17 -3.74
CA ILE A 76 -8.03 -3.42 -2.69
C ILE A 76 -7.03 -2.46 -3.33
N PRO A 77 -7.14 -1.15 -3.08
CA PRO A 77 -6.16 -0.21 -3.62
C PRO A 77 -4.81 -0.40 -2.94
N VAL A 78 -3.75 -0.30 -3.74
CA VAL A 78 -2.37 -0.47 -3.27
C VAL A 78 -1.58 0.78 -3.64
N ILE A 79 -0.96 1.39 -2.64
CA ILE A 79 0.04 2.45 -2.84
C ILE A 79 1.40 1.80 -2.57
N VAL A 80 2.28 1.81 -3.57
CA VAL A 80 3.63 1.32 -3.40
C VAL A 80 4.49 2.42 -2.77
N VAL A 81 5.22 2.08 -1.71
CA VAL A 81 6.14 2.99 -1.03
C VAL A 81 7.51 2.32 -1.05
N SER A 82 8.43 2.82 -1.87
CA SER A 82 9.69 2.10 -2.13
C SER A 82 10.85 3.04 -2.37
N GLY A 83 12.05 2.55 -2.04
CA GLY A 83 13.30 3.23 -2.40
C GLY A 83 13.79 2.91 -3.80
N GLU A 84 13.06 2.11 -4.55
CA GLU A 84 13.44 1.72 -5.90
C GLU A 84 13.47 2.93 -6.82
N GLN A 85 14.58 3.09 -7.56
CA GLN A 85 14.80 4.24 -8.42
C GLN A 85 14.57 3.94 -9.91
N ASN A 86 14.41 2.68 -10.28
CA ASN A 86 14.26 2.31 -11.68
C ASN A 86 12.86 2.67 -12.20
N PRO A 87 12.77 3.57 -13.21
CA PRO A 87 11.48 3.96 -13.75
C PRO A 87 10.68 2.79 -14.35
N ALA A 88 11.37 1.76 -14.83
CA ALA A 88 10.69 0.58 -15.37
C ALA A 88 9.93 -0.17 -14.28
N THR A 89 10.48 -0.21 -13.07
CA THR A 89 9.80 -0.83 -11.94
C THR A 89 8.55 -0.06 -11.55
N GLU A 90 8.65 1.25 -11.51
CA GLU A 90 7.49 2.11 -11.24
C GLU A 90 6.40 1.89 -12.29
N ALA A 91 6.77 1.90 -13.56
CA ALA A 91 5.81 1.68 -14.64
C ALA A 91 5.14 0.32 -14.53
N MET A 92 5.92 -0.71 -14.16
CA MET A 92 5.39 -2.05 -14.00
C MET A 92 4.34 -2.15 -12.90
N VAL A 93 4.63 -1.60 -11.72
CA VAL A 93 3.66 -1.70 -10.61
C VAL A 93 2.41 -0.89 -10.89
N LEU A 94 2.53 0.24 -11.56
CA LEU A 94 1.35 1.00 -11.96
C LEU A 94 0.52 0.24 -12.99
N SER A 95 1.17 -0.46 -13.92
CA SER A 95 0.47 -1.30 -14.90
C SER A 95 -0.22 -2.49 -14.24
N LEU A 96 0.27 -2.94 -13.10
CA LEU A 96 -0.35 -4.01 -12.31
C LEU A 96 -1.46 -3.51 -11.39
N GLY A 97 -1.82 -2.24 -11.51
CA GLY A 97 -2.96 -1.69 -10.81
C GLY A 97 -2.65 -0.96 -9.51
N ALA A 98 -1.38 -0.73 -9.18
CA ALA A 98 -1.07 0.16 -8.06
C ALA A 98 -1.62 1.55 -8.38
N VAL A 99 -2.24 2.20 -7.38
CA VAL A 99 -2.87 3.50 -7.61
C VAL A 99 -1.88 4.65 -7.49
N ALA A 100 -0.71 4.41 -6.86
CA ALA A 100 0.34 5.41 -6.76
C ALA A 100 1.66 4.73 -6.43
N PHE A 101 2.75 5.41 -6.72
CA PHE A 101 4.10 5.00 -6.34
C PHE A 101 4.76 6.19 -5.64
N LEU A 102 5.14 6.01 -4.38
CA LEU A 102 5.78 7.05 -3.59
C LEU A 102 7.20 6.62 -3.26
N HIS A 103 8.14 7.51 -3.49
CA HIS A 103 9.56 7.23 -3.24
C HIS A 103 9.93 7.48 -1.78
N LYS A 104 10.74 6.57 -1.23
CA LYS A 104 11.33 6.78 0.10
C LYS A 104 12.49 7.76 0.02
N PRO A 105 12.71 8.61 1.02
CA PRO A 105 11.86 8.82 2.19
C PRO A 105 10.56 9.54 1.82
N VAL A 106 9.43 9.01 2.28
CA VAL A 106 8.14 9.58 1.93
C VAL A 106 7.77 10.70 2.90
N GLU A 107 7.28 11.81 2.37
CA GLU A 107 6.81 12.92 3.19
C GLU A 107 5.39 12.67 3.64
N GLN A 108 5.11 13.03 4.90
CA GLN A 108 3.81 12.83 5.50
C GLN A 108 2.68 13.43 4.67
N GLU A 109 2.85 14.67 4.23
CA GLU A 109 1.81 15.36 3.45
C GLU A 109 1.50 14.62 2.15
N ARG A 110 2.54 14.12 1.47
CA ARG A 110 2.38 13.39 0.22
C ARG A 110 1.64 12.08 0.43
N LEU A 111 2.02 11.34 1.46
CA LEU A 111 1.37 10.07 1.76
C LEU A 111 -0.08 10.29 2.16
N CYS A 112 -0.32 11.23 3.07
CA CYS A 112 -1.68 11.49 3.53
C CYS A 112 -2.57 12.00 2.40
N ALA A 113 -2.04 12.81 1.48
CA ALA A 113 -2.81 13.26 0.32
C ALA A 113 -3.18 12.09 -0.59
N ALA A 114 -2.23 11.17 -0.82
CA ALA A 114 -2.49 10.00 -1.65
C ALA A 114 -3.53 9.07 -1.01
N VAL A 115 -3.39 8.85 0.29
CA VAL A 115 -4.33 8.01 1.04
C VAL A 115 -5.73 8.63 1.04
N ASP A 116 -5.81 9.92 1.29
CA ASP A 116 -7.10 10.63 1.31
C ASP A 116 -7.80 10.53 -0.04
N ARG A 117 -7.04 10.67 -1.12
CA ARG A 117 -7.58 10.59 -2.47
C ARG A 117 -8.16 9.21 -2.77
N VAL A 118 -7.55 8.17 -2.22
CA VAL A 118 -8.01 6.79 -2.40
C VAL A 118 -9.24 6.49 -1.54
N LEU A 119 -9.21 6.88 -0.28
CA LEU A 119 -10.28 6.55 0.67
C LEU A 119 -11.48 7.51 0.57
N HIS A 120 -11.26 8.72 0.08
CA HIS A 120 -12.31 9.72 -0.06
C HIS A 120 -12.23 10.34 -1.46
N PRO A 121 -12.55 9.54 -2.51
CA PRO A 121 -12.44 10.07 -3.87
C PRO A 121 -13.41 11.22 -4.09
N VAL A 122 -12.91 12.26 -4.75
CA VAL A 122 -13.72 13.43 -5.10
C VAL A 122 -14.55 13.09 -6.34
N PRO A 123 -15.88 13.25 -6.30
CA PRO A 123 -16.68 13.03 -7.49
C PRO A 123 -16.29 14.03 -8.60
N HIS A 124 -16.34 13.56 -9.84
CA HIS A 124 -16.08 14.44 -10.98
C HIS A 124 -17.24 15.40 -11.15
N ALA A 125 -16.98 16.68 -10.88
CA ALA A 125 -18.04 17.69 -10.87
C ALA A 125 -18.63 17.94 -12.26
N ALA A 126 -17.89 17.61 -13.31
CA ALA A 126 -18.34 17.84 -14.69
C ALA A 126 -19.20 16.72 -15.24
N ASP A 127 -19.35 15.67 -14.52
CA ASP A 127 -20.02 14.47 -15.01
C ASP A 127 -21.52 14.47 -14.73
#